data_739f35ce064c0afbd8bbbd39c80236d4
#
_entry.id   739f35ce064c0afbd8bbbd39c80236d4
#
_cell.length_a   1.000
_cell.length_b   1.000
_cell.length_c   1.000
_cell.angle_alpha   90.00
_cell.angle_beta   90.00
_cell.angle_gamma   90.00
#
_symmetry.space_group_name_H-M   'P 1'
#
loop_
_entity.id
_entity.type
_entity.pdbx_description
1 polymer ?
#
loop_
_entity_poly.entity_id
_entity_poly.type
_entity_poly.pdbx_seq_one_letter_code
_entity_poly.pdbx_strand_id
1 'polypeptide(L)'
;SQPTESEKPVESQPEPAKPTEPPKETEQPKPIEPPAPTEPPVETQPKTAYDYEFDINAIRSDCIAIGQGMGYTLNTSLSPQNATWWNPITASESNQGSGLRSRLEQYIRFHTVENLSAYGLDEITEFNICCESIGGGSYVIYFVFA
;
A
#
# COMPACT_ATOMS: atom_id res chain seq x y z
N SER A 1 -12.26 104.21 -25.30
CA SER A 1 -13.41 103.28 -25.40
C SER A 1 -12.93 101.87 -25.19
N GLN A 2 -13.34 101.32 -24.13
CA GLN A 2 -13.05 99.91 -23.81
C GLN A 2 -14.03 99.03 -24.53
N PRO A 3 -13.58 97.95 -25.04
CA PRO A 3 -14.46 96.92 -25.53
C PRO A 3 -15.07 96.24 -24.30
N THR A 4 -16.32 96.19 -24.25
CA THR A 4 -17.08 95.46 -23.27
C THR A 4 -16.82 94.00 -23.54
N GLU A 5 -16.24 93.43 -22.54
CA GLU A 5 -16.06 92.00 -22.54
C GLU A 5 -17.43 91.32 -22.44
N SER A 6 -17.75 90.58 -23.49
CA SER A 6 -18.95 89.86 -23.56
C SER A 6 -18.79 88.67 -22.64
N GLU A 7 -19.52 88.65 -21.51
CA GLU A 7 -19.62 87.48 -20.70
C GLU A 7 -20.21 86.36 -21.51
N LYS A 8 -19.41 85.39 -21.71
CA LYS A 8 -19.80 84.16 -22.30
C LYS A 8 -20.81 83.48 -21.35
N PRO A 9 -21.98 83.17 -21.76
CA PRO A 9 -22.90 82.43 -20.94
C PRO A 9 -22.24 81.11 -20.57
N VAL A 10 -22.13 80.85 -19.32
CA VAL A 10 -21.76 79.56 -18.83
C VAL A 10 -22.89 78.61 -19.22
N GLU A 11 -22.63 77.88 -20.28
CA GLU A 11 -23.49 76.80 -20.64
C GLU A 11 -23.38 75.74 -19.53
N SER A 12 -24.38 75.65 -18.69
CA SER A 12 -24.50 74.60 -17.72
C SER A 12 -24.66 73.32 -18.51
N GLN A 13 -23.54 72.59 -18.57
CA GLN A 13 -23.57 71.22 -19.10
C GLN A 13 -24.58 70.41 -18.36
N PRO A 14 -25.54 69.82 -19.00
CA PRO A 14 -26.43 68.90 -18.30
C PRO A 14 -25.58 67.81 -17.67
N GLU A 15 -25.75 67.63 -16.42
CA GLU A 15 -25.10 66.57 -15.69
C GLU A 15 -25.37 65.24 -16.42
N PRO A 16 -24.36 64.49 -16.79
CA PRO A 16 -24.60 63.22 -17.48
C PRO A 16 -25.47 62.40 -16.59
N ALA A 17 -26.58 61.93 -17.16
CA ALA A 17 -27.49 61.06 -16.42
C ALA A 17 -26.66 59.91 -15.85
N LYS A 18 -26.74 59.73 -14.57
CA LYS A 18 -26.09 58.62 -13.87
C LYS A 18 -26.43 57.34 -14.62
N PRO A 19 -25.46 56.60 -15.05
CA PRO A 19 -25.75 55.37 -15.76
C PRO A 19 -26.62 54.50 -14.91
N THR A 20 -27.76 54.16 -15.39
CA THR A 20 -28.63 53.19 -14.73
C THR A 20 -27.83 51.94 -14.57
N GLU A 21 -27.60 51.54 -13.33
CA GLU A 21 -26.95 50.24 -13.10
C GLU A 21 -27.65 49.17 -13.95
N PRO A 22 -26.90 48.42 -14.72
CA PRO A 22 -27.50 47.30 -15.41
C PRO A 22 -28.25 46.45 -14.38
N PRO A 23 -29.44 45.97 -14.69
CA PRO A 23 -30.16 45.14 -13.76
C PRO A 23 -29.22 44.06 -13.29
N LYS A 24 -29.06 43.97 -11.98
CA LYS A 24 -28.23 42.97 -11.35
C LYS A 24 -28.56 41.64 -11.98
N GLU A 25 -27.62 41.15 -12.75
CA GLU A 25 -27.75 39.88 -13.43
C GLU A 25 -28.17 38.86 -12.39
N THR A 26 -29.37 38.33 -12.57
CA THR A 26 -29.82 37.27 -11.70
C THR A 26 -28.80 36.17 -11.87
N GLU A 27 -28.06 35.88 -10.81
CA GLU A 27 -27.07 34.82 -10.84
C GLU A 27 -27.73 33.60 -11.46
N GLN A 28 -27.29 33.21 -12.65
CA GLN A 28 -27.70 31.94 -13.20
C GLN A 28 -27.45 30.92 -12.09
N PRO A 29 -28.43 30.07 -11.78
CA PRO A 29 -28.16 29.01 -10.83
C PRO A 29 -26.92 28.29 -11.32
N LYS A 30 -25.89 28.34 -10.50
CA LYS A 30 -24.62 27.68 -10.78
C LYS A 30 -24.96 26.26 -11.21
N PRO A 31 -24.53 25.83 -12.38
CA PRO A 31 -24.81 24.47 -12.82
C PRO A 31 -24.40 23.54 -11.69
N ILE A 32 -25.33 22.79 -11.19
CA ILE A 32 -25.04 21.77 -10.19
C ILE A 32 -24.09 20.83 -10.90
N GLU A 33 -22.81 20.85 -10.47
CA GLU A 33 -21.86 19.85 -10.96
C GLU A 33 -22.51 18.48 -10.77
N PRO A 34 -22.53 17.64 -11.79
CA PRO A 34 -22.98 16.29 -11.62
C PRO A 34 -22.18 15.70 -10.45
N PRO A 35 -22.83 15.01 -9.52
CA PRO A 35 -22.11 14.40 -8.42
C PRO A 35 -20.94 13.63 -9.00
N ALA A 36 -19.74 13.90 -8.50
CA ALA A 36 -18.54 13.18 -8.90
C ALA A 36 -18.89 11.68 -8.90
N PRO A 37 -18.52 10.94 -9.95
CA PRO A 37 -18.79 9.52 -9.97
C PRO A 37 -18.28 8.96 -8.64
N THR A 38 -19.21 8.45 -7.86
CA THR A 38 -18.88 7.76 -6.63
C THR A 38 -18.04 6.58 -7.08
N GLU A 39 -16.76 6.62 -6.81
CA GLU A 39 -15.93 5.44 -7.03
C GLU A 39 -16.64 4.27 -6.35
N PRO A 40 -16.80 3.14 -7.06
CA PRO A 40 -17.39 1.98 -6.43
C PRO A 40 -16.60 1.74 -5.13
N PRO A 41 -17.28 1.43 -4.02
CA PRO A 41 -16.60 1.18 -2.78
C PRO A 41 -15.49 0.17 -3.09
N VAL A 42 -14.25 0.60 -2.87
CA VAL A 42 -13.11 -0.32 -2.94
C VAL A 42 -13.46 -1.40 -1.93
N GLU A 43 -13.78 -2.59 -2.42
CA GLU A 43 -13.93 -3.74 -1.55
C GLU A 43 -12.56 -3.90 -0.88
N THR A 44 -12.45 -3.37 0.31
CA THR A 44 -11.28 -3.57 1.15
C THR A 44 -11.29 -5.05 1.49
N GLN A 45 -10.46 -5.81 0.79
CA GLN A 45 -10.28 -7.21 1.13
C GLN A 45 -9.94 -7.31 2.62
N PRO A 46 -10.57 -8.23 3.35
CA PRO A 46 -10.29 -8.35 4.78
C PRO A 46 -8.79 -8.60 4.98
N LYS A 47 -8.22 -7.92 5.96
CA LYS A 47 -6.81 -8.09 6.35
C LYS A 47 -6.53 -9.55 6.66
N THR A 48 -5.51 -10.10 6.04
CA THR A 48 -5.02 -11.45 6.30
C THR A 48 -3.83 -11.41 7.26
N ALA A 49 -3.43 -12.58 7.75
CA ALA A 49 -2.22 -12.69 8.58
C ALA A 49 -0.95 -12.20 7.88
N TYR A 50 -0.96 -12.17 6.55
CA TYR A 50 0.18 -11.76 5.71
C TYR A 50 0.20 -10.27 5.41
N ASP A 51 -0.81 -9.51 5.82
CA ASP A 51 -0.85 -8.06 5.66
C ASP A 51 -0.11 -7.39 6.83
N TYR A 52 0.59 -6.33 6.53
CA TYR A 52 1.23 -5.51 7.55
C TYR A 52 0.14 -4.85 8.45
N GLU A 53 0.22 -4.90 9.71
CA GLU A 53 1.06 -5.58 10.68
C GLU A 53 0.75 -7.09 10.72
N PHE A 54 1.77 -7.91 10.65
CA PHE A 54 1.61 -9.35 10.47
C PHE A 54 1.11 -10.07 11.72
N ASP A 55 0.26 -11.09 11.52
CA ASP A 55 0.10 -12.15 12.53
C ASP A 55 1.17 -13.22 12.32
N ILE A 56 2.33 -13.01 12.90
CA ILE A 56 3.50 -13.87 12.67
C ILE A 56 3.28 -15.31 13.14
N ASN A 57 2.44 -15.51 14.16
CA ASN A 57 2.11 -16.85 14.65
C ASN A 57 1.25 -17.62 13.64
N ALA A 58 0.29 -16.94 13.01
CA ALA A 58 -0.52 -17.52 11.95
C ALA A 58 0.32 -17.83 10.72
N ILE A 59 1.21 -16.91 10.31
CA ILE A 59 2.15 -17.12 9.20
C ILE A 59 3.03 -18.36 9.48
N ARG A 60 3.59 -18.44 10.68
CA ARG A 60 4.41 -19.58 11.08
C ARG A 60 3.64 -20.89 11.00
N SER A 61 2.41 -20.90 11.49
CA SER A 61 1.54 -22.09 11.45
C SER A 61 1.24 -22.55 10.03
N ASP A 62 0.95 -21.62 9.13
CA ASP A 62 0.74 -21.92 7.70
C ASP A 62 1.99 -22.50 7.06
N CYS A 63 3.15 -21.91 7.32
CA CYS A 63 4.43 -22.40 6.81
C CYS A 63 4.76 -23.81 7.34
N ILE A 64 4.48 -24.08 8.60
CA ILE A 64 4.63 -25.42 9.20
C ILE A 64 3.72 -26.43 8.49
N ALA A 65 2.47 -26.07 8.25
CA ALA A 65 1.54 -26.93 7.54
C ALA A 65 2.03 -27.30 6.13
N ILE A 66 2.66 -26.37 5.43
CA ILE A 66 3.24 -26.62 4.10
C ILE A 66 4.39 -27.65 4.24
N GLY A 67 5.31 -27.45 5.16
CA GLY A 67 6.43 -28.39 5.37
C GLY A 67 6.00 -29.77 5.77
N GLN A 68 5.01 -29.88 6.64
CA GLN A 68 4.40 -31.15 7.02
C GLN A 68 3.69 -31.82 5.84
N GLY A 69 3.02 -31.05 4.99
CA GLY A 69 2.40 -31.53 3.77
C GLY A 69 3.40 -32.08 2.76
N MET A 70 4.66 -31.68 2.83
CA MET A 70 5.77 -32.23 2.04
C MET A 70 6.33 -33.54 2.62
N GLY A 71 5.87 -33.95 3.78
CA GLY A 71 6.31 -35.18 4.47
C GLY A 71 7.42 -34.99 5.49
N TYR A 72 7.78 -33.74 5.81
CA TYR A 72 8.81 -33.47 6.81
C TYR A 72 8.24 -33.41 8.23
N THR A 73 9.08 -33.79 9.19
CA THR A 73 8.73 -33.77 10.60
C THR A 73 9.13 -32.44 11.23
N LEU A 74 8.18 -31.80 11.91
CA LEU A 74 8.47 -30.58 12.65
C LEU A 74 9.38 -30.89 13.87
N ASN A 75 10.52 -30.24 13.93
CA ASN A 75 11.41 -30.26 15.09
C ASN A 75 11.67 -28.82 15.56
N THR A 76 11.02 -28.44 16.64
CA THR A 76 11.10 -27.08 17.20
C THR A 76 12.46 -26.78 17.85
N SER A 77 13.34 -27.75 17.98
CA SER A 77 14.72 -27.56 18.46
C SER A 77 15.65 -27.04 17.36
N LEU A 78 15.25 -27.14 16.09
CA LEU A 78 16.04 -26.62 15.00
C LEU A 78 15.94 -25.09 14.94
N SER A 79 17.07 -24.45 14.71
CA SER A 79 17.20 -22.99 14.61
C SER A 79 18.25 -22.61 13.57
N PRO A 80 18.31 -21.35 13.14
CA PRO A 80 19.36 -20.91 12.23
C PRO A 80 20.78 -21.09 12.75
N GLN A 81 20.95 -21.27 14.07
CA GLN A 81 22.24 -21.46 14.71
C GLN A 81 22.71 -22.92 14.74
N ASN A 82 21.79 -23.89 14.62
CA ASN A 82 22.11 -25.31 14.77
C ASN A 82 21.65 -26.19 13.60
N ALA A 83 20.97 -25.62 12.61
CA ALA A 83 20.46 -26.35 11.47
C ALA A 83 20.81 -25.63 10.16
N THR A 84 20.59 -26.32 9.06
CA THR A 84 20.83 -25.75 7.73
C THR A 84 19.66 -24.86 7.32
N TRP A 85 19.97 -23.76 6.67
CA TRP A 85 18.96 -22.86 6.07
C TRP A 85 19.54 -22.20 4.82
N TRP A 86 18.67 -21.74 3.96
CA TRP A 86 19.05 -21.07 2.73
C TRP A 86 18.04 -19.99 2.37
N ASN A 87 18.55 -18.81 2.07
CA ASN A 87 17.82 -17.68 1.47
C ASN A 87 16.47 -17.34 2.12
N PRO A 88 16.44 -16.94 3.40
CA PRO A 88 15.19 -16.68 4.12
C PRO A 88 14.38 -15.56 3.48
N ILE A 89 13.09 -15.52 3.78
CA ILE A 89 12.14 -14.54 3.27
C ILE A 89 11.92 -13.45 4.31
N THR A 90 11.99 -12.20 3.87
CA THR A 90 11.68 -11.05 4.71
C THR A 90 10.21 -10.64 4.54
N ALA A 91 9.48 -10.58 5.65
CA ALA A 91 8.16 -9.98 5.72
C ALA A 91 8.31 -8.53 6.20
N SER A 92 7.90 -7.57 5.39
CA SER A 92 8.01 -6.14 5.68
C SER A 92 6.83 -5.38 5.07
N GLU A 93 6.66 -4.12 5.44
CA GLU A 93 5.61 -3.26 4.88
C GLU A 93 5.63 -3.22 3.34
N SER A 94 6.82 -3.30 2.74
CA SER A 94 6.98 -3.34 1.28
C SER A 94 6.82 -4.73 0.65
N ASN A 95 6.71 -5.78 1.47
CA ASN A 95 6.63 -7.17 1.03
C ASN A 95 5.60 -7.92 1.89
N GLN A 96 4.34 -7.81 1.53
CA GLN A 96 3.21 -8.29 2.32
C GLN A 96 2.08 -8.84 1.44
N GLY A 97 1.03 -9.31 2.08
CA GLY A 97 -0.20 -9.77 1.46
C GLY A 97 -0.04 -11.10 0.71
N SER A 98 -0.84 -11.29 -0.32
CA SER A 98 -0.83 -12.51 -1.13
C SER A 98 0.51 -12.77 -1.81
N GLY A 99 1.26 -11.72 -2.13
CA GLY A 99 2.61 -11.82 -2.67
C GLY A 99 3.57 -12.48 -1.69
N LEU A 100 3.54 -12.08 -0.44
CA LEU A 100 4.35 -12.69 0.63
C LEU A 100 3.97 -14.15 0.83
N ARG A 101 2.68 -14.45 0.90
CA ARG A 101 2.21 -15.84 1.04
C ARG A 101 2.70 -16.73 -0.09
N SER A 102 2.58 -16.28 -1.31
CA SER A 102 3.04 -17.02 -2.49
C SER A 102 4.55 -17.27 -2.47
N ARG A 103 5.32 -16.26 -2.07
CA ARG A 103 6.79 -16.37 -1.96
C ARG A 103 7.20 -17.34 -0.87
N LEU A 104 6.53 -17.32 0.29
CA LEU A 104 6.78 -18.27 1.38
C LEU A 104 6.47 -19.70 0.94
N GLU A 105 5.35 -19.91 0.28
CA GLU A 105 4.98 -21.22 -0.23
C GLU A 105 6.01 -21.76 -1.24
N GLN A 106 6.41 -20.93 -2.20
CA GLN A 106 7.43 -21.30 -3.18
C GLN A 106 8.77 -21.59 -2.51
N TYR A 107 9.14 -20.76 -1.54
CA TYR A 107 10.38 -20.92 -0.76
C TYR A 107 10.39 -22.26 -0.02
N ILE A 108 9.34 -22.59 0.71
CA ILE A 108 9.26 -23.82 1.49
C ILE A 108 9.26 -25.02 0.55
N ARG A 109 8.45 -25.00 -0.50
CA ARG A 109 8.36 -26.10 -1.47
C ARG A 109 9.62 -26.30 -2.29
N PHE A 110 10.49 -25.32 -2.38
CA PHE A 110 11.80 -25.45 -3.03
C PHE A 110 12.72 -26.41 -2.26
N HIS A 111 12.54 -26.56 -0.96
CA HIS A 111 13.39 -27.39 -0.10
C HIS A 111 13.07 -28.86 -0.29
N THR A 112 13.55 -29.42 -1.36
CA THR A 112 13.50 -30.85 -1.67
C THR A 112 14.91 -31.38 -1.91
N VAL A 113 15.08 -32.68 -1.72
CA VAL A 113 16.36 -33.35 -2.04
C VAL A 113 16.70 -33.14 -3.51
N GLU A 114 15.73 -33.20 -4.39
CA GLU A 114 15.91 -32.97 -5.84
C GLU A 114 16.51 -31.58 -6.13
N ASN A 115 15.95 -30.54 -5.52
CA ASN A 115 16.41 -29.15 -5.74
C ASN A 115 17.75 -28.86 -5.04
N LEU A 116 18.03 -29.52 -3.93
CA LEU A 116 19.19 -29.23 -3.08
C LEU A 116 20.34 -30.24 -3.24
N SER A 117 20.17 -31.27 -4.05
CA SER A 117 21.22 -32.28 -4.31
C SER A 117 22.48 -31.65 -4.89
N ALA A 118 22.37 -30.61 -5.71
CA ALA A 118 23.50 -29.88 -6.25
C ALA A 118 24.36 -29.20 -5.18
N TYR A 119 23.79 -28.96 -3.99
CA TYR A 119 24.47 -28.36 -2.82
C TYR A 119 24.97 -29.43 -1.83
N GLY A 120 24.94 -30.70 -2.22
CA GLY A 120 25.43 -31.81 -1.40
C GLY A 120 24.43 -32.35 -0.38
N LEU A 121 23.15 -31.99 -0.50
CA LEU A 121 22.10 -32.47 0.38
C LEU A 121 21.52 -33.78 -0.15
N ASP A 122 21.58 -34.82 0.69
CA ASP A 122 21.11 -36.17 0.35
C ASP A 122 19.73 -36.46 0.94
N GLU A 123 19.36 -35.85 2.04
CA GLU A 123 18.13 -36.12 2.76
C GLU A 123 17.64 -34.89 3.52
N ILE A 124 16.33 -34.71 3.58
CA ILE A 124 15.65 -33.80 4.50
C ILE A 124 14.61 -34.62 5.25
N THR A 125 14.71 -34.70 6.58
CA THR A 125 13.76 -35.42 7.42
C THR A 125 13.00 -34.51 8.35
N GLU A 126 13.68 -33.52 8.91
CA GLU A 126 13.16 -32.61 9.90
C GLU A 126 13.27 -31.15 9.45
N PHE A 127 12.35 -30.35 9.92
CA PHE A 127 12.36 -28.93 9.65
C PHE A 127 11.80 -28.11 10.83
N ASN A 128 12.04 -26.83 10.81
CA ASN A 128 11.35 -25.85 11.63
C ASN A 128 11.15 -24.56 10.84
N ILE A 129 10.17 -23.77 11.24
CA ILE A 129 9.97 -22.42 10.74
C ILE A 129 10.34 -21.46 11.86
N CYS A 130 11.38 -20.68 11.63
CA CYS A 130 11.87 -19.69 12.58
C CYS A 130 11.56 -18.28 12.07
N CYS A 131 10.85 -17.51 12.88
CA CYS A 131 10.50 -16.12 12.56
C CYS A 131 11.23 -15.20 13.53
N GLU A 132 12.19 -14.43 13.02
CA GLU A 132 12.97 -13.49 13.81
C GLU A 132 12.53 -12.07 13.55
N SER A 133 12.19 -11.32 14.60
CA SER A 133 11.91 -9.89 14.47
C SER A 133 13.20 -9.12 14.18
N ILE A 134 13.16 -8.26 13.17
CA ILE A 134 14.26 -7.36 12.80
C ILE A 134 13.95 -5.89 13.11
N GLY A 135 12.88 -5.64 13.88
CA GLY A 135 12.41 -4.30 14.23
C GLY A 135 11.43 -3.72 13.23
N GLY A 136 10.73 -2.65 13.62
CA GLY A 136 9.78 -1.96 12.75
C GLY A 136 8.58 -2.81 12.29
N GLY A 137 8.23 -3.89 13.02
CA GLY A 137 7.16 -4.80 12.62
C GLY A 137 7.54 -5.76 11.49
N SER A 138 8.82 -5.83 11.13
CA SER A 138 9.35 -6.72 10.09
C SER A 138 9.95 -7.99 10.69
N TYR A 139 9.94 -9.07 9.91
CA TYR A 139 10.44 -10.36 10.31
C TYR A 139 11.27 -11.01 9.20
N VAL A 140 12.23 -11.83 9.60
CA VAL A 140 12.89 -12.78 8.71
C VAL A 140 12.38 -14.17 9.02
N ILE A 141 11.91 -14.86 7.99
CA ILE A 141 11.29 -16.18 8.11
C ILE A 141 12.22 -17.22 7.48
N TYR A 142 12.70 -18.11 8.31
CA TYR A 142 13.64 -19.19 7.93
C TYR A 142 12.89 -20.51 7.84
N PHE A 143 13.17 -21.25 6.78
CA PHE A 143 12.97 -22.68 6.74
C PHE A 143 14.31 -23.33 7.12
N VAL A 144 14.38 -23.88 8.31
CA VAL A 144 15.57 -24.59 8.78
C VAL A 144 15.31 -26.10 8.71
N PHE A 145 16.32 -26.86 8.37
CA PHE A 145 16.16 -28.28 8.11
C PHE A 145 17.41 -29.10 8.47
N ALA A 146 17.14 -30.40 8.68
CA ALA A 146 18.16 -31.38 8.95
C ALA A 146 17.83 -32.74 8.30
#